data_fdac72b392e5d42d8a0284398d300690
#
_entry.id   fdac72b392e5d42d8a0284398d300690
#
_cell.length_a   1.000
_cell.length_b   1.000
_cell.length_c   1.000
_cell.angle_alpha   90.00
_cell.angle_beta   90.00
_cell.angle_gamma   90.00
#
_symmetry.space_group_name_H-M   'P 1'
#
loop_
_entity.id
_entity.type
_entity.pdbx_description
1 polymer ?
#
loop_
_entity_poly.entity_id
_entity_poly.type
_entity_poly.pdbx_seq_one_letter_code
_entity_poly.pdbx_strand_id
1 'polypeptide(L)'
;MTPVARRVLGEGHRITLKIRWTYAEALYKDDGATLDDLREAVTTLEDTARIARRVFGGAHPITVGIAQHLRAARAALAARETPSPSA
;
A
#
# COMPACT_ATOMS: atom_id res chain seq x y z
N MET A 1 32.56 3.82 1.19
CA MET A 1 31.51 2.86 1.54
C MET A 1 30.19 3.53 1.86
N THR A 2 30.23 4.44 2.79
CA THR A 2 29.01 5.03 3.28
C THR A 2 28.20 5.79 2.23
N PRO A 3 28.78 6.60 1.34
CA PRO A 3 28.00 7.30 0.33
C PRO A 3 27.29 6.36 -0.62
N VAL A 4 27.95 5.29 -0.98
CA VAL A 4 27.36 4.28 -1.86
C VAL A 4 26.20 3.58 -1.15
N ALA A 5 26.39 3.26 0.13
CA ALA A 5 25.35 2.62 0.91
C ALA A 5 24.10 3.47 1.01
N ARG A 6 24.26 4.78 1.21
CA ARG A 6 23.13 5.70 1.28
C ARG A 6 22.35 5.74 -0.01
N ARG A 7 23.07 5.79 -1.13
CA ARG A 7 22.43 5.80 -2.43
C ARG A 7 21.63 4.52 -2.64
N VAL A 8 22.23 3.40 -2.30
CA VAL A 8 21.57 2.11 -2.43
C VAL A 8 20.34 2.05 -1.55
N LEU A 9 20.43 2.58 -0.32
CA LEU A 9 19.28 2.60 0.58
C LEU A 9 18.14 3.45 0.05
N GLY A 10 18.47 4.61 -0.56
CA GLY A 10 17.44 5.46 -1.13
C GLY A 10 16.70 4.78 -2.26
N GLU A 11 17.45 4.13 -3.15
CA GLU A 11 16.84 3.39 -4.24
C GLU A 11 16.14 2.15 -3.73
N GLY A 12 16.72 1.52 -2.69
CA GLY A 12 16.11 0.36 -2.08
C GLY A 12 14.75 0.67 -1.48
N HIS A 13 14.60 1.84 -0.87
CA HIS A 13 13.31 2.26 -0.33
C HIS A 13 12.28 2.40 -1.44
N ARG A 14 12.66 3.02 -2.54
CA ARG A 14 11.75 3.20 -3.67
C ARG A 14 11.30 1.86 -4.22
N ILE A 15 12.24 0.95 -4.43
CA ILE A 15 11.95 -0.38 -4.95
C ILE A 15 11.09 -1.16 -3.97
N THR A 16 11.44 -1.14 -2.69
CA THR A 16 10.71 -1.85 -1.67
C THR A 16 9.27 -1.35 -1.57
N LEU A 17 9.07 -0.03 -1.60
CA LEU A 17 7.75 0.54 -1.54
C LEU A 17 6.91 0.17 -2.75
N LYS A 18 7.54 0.13 -3.92
CA LYS A 18 6.84 -0.26 -5.13
C LYS A 18 6.45 -1.74 -5.10
N ILE A 19 7.32 -2.58 -4.59
CA ILE A 19 7.02 -4.01 -4.47
C ILE A 19 5.87 -4.22 -3.50
N ARG A 20 5.89 -3.54 -2.36
CA ARG A 20 4.82 -3.64 -1.38
C ARG A 20 3.50 -3.12 -1.94
N TRP A 21 3.56 -2.02 -2.67
CA TRP A 21 2.39 -1.46 -3.33
C TRP A 21 1.80 -2.48 -4.30
N THR A 22 2.65 -3.04 -5.17
CA THR A 22 2.21 -4.01 -6.16
C THR A 22 1.63 -5.25 -5.50
N TYR A 23 2.25 -5.72 -4.44
CA TYR A 23 1.77 -6.87 -3.69
C TYR A 23 0.39 -6.60 -3.12
N ALA A 24 0.23 -5.46 -2.47
CA ALA A 24 -1.05 -5.09 -1.88
C ALA A 24 -2.13 -4.92 -2.95
N GLU A 25 -1.76 -4.33 -4.07
CA GLU A 25 -2.69 -4.15 -5.19
C GLU A 25 -3.18 -5.50 -5.69
N ALA A 26 -2.28 -6.45 -5.83
CA ALA A 26 -2.65 -7.80 -6.24
C ALA A 26 -3.62 -8.43 -5.25
N LEU A 27 -3.41 -8.18 -3.96
CA LEU A 27 -4.28 -8.75 -2.93
C LEU A 27 -5.70 -8.21 -3.00
N TYR A 28 -5.87 -6.90 -3.15
CA TYR A 28 -7.22 -6.34 -3.06
C TYR A 28 -7.95 -6.29 -4.39
N LYS A 29 -7.24 -6.39 -5.50
CA LYS A 29 -7.86 -6.37 -6.82
C LYS A 29 -8.24 -7.76 -7.32
N ASP A 30 -7.78 -8.79 -6.66
CA ASP A 30 -8.11 -10.17 -7.04
C ASP A 30 -9.58 -10.43 -6.72
N ASP A 31 -10.32 -10.92 -7.69
CA ASP A 31 -11.72 -11.28 -7.51
C ASP A 31 -11.89 -12.36 -6.46
N GLY A 32 -10.90 -13.22 -6.31
CA GLY A 32 -10.91 -14.27 -5.32
C GLY A 32 -10.34 -13.85 -3.97
N ALA A 33 -10.10 -12.56 -3.77
CA ALA A 33 -9.50 -12.09 -2.52
C ALA A 33 -10.40 -12.40 -1.33
N THR A 34 -9.78 -12.97 -0.29
CA THR A 34 -10.49 -13.25 0.95
C THR A 34 -10.51 -12.01 1.82
N LEU A 35 -11.30 -12.06 2.88
CA LEU A 35 -11.33 -10.97 3.85
C LEU A 35 -9.95 -10.75 4.45
N ASP A 36 -9.23 -11.85 4.74
CA ASP A 36 -7.87 -11.73 5.26
C ASP A 36 -6.93 -11.08 4.25
N ASP A 37 -7.08 -11.39 2.96
CA ASP A 37 -6.28 -10.77 1.92
C ASP A 37 -6.51 -9.25 1.89
N LEU A 38 -7.76 -8.84 2.02
CA LEU A 38 -8.10 -7.42 2.03
C LEU A 38 -7.54 -6.72 3.25
N ARG A 39 -7.60 -7.37 4.41
CA ARG A 39 -7.00 -6.81 5.62
C ARG A 39 -5.50 -6.67 5.49
N GLU A 40 -4.87 -7.69 4.91
CA GLU A 40 -3.42 -7.63 4.69
C GLU A 40 -3.06 -6.51 3.73
N ALA A 41 -3.85 -6.32 2.67
CA ALA A 41 -3.62 -5.24 1.73
C ALA A 41 -3.69 -3.88 2.41
N VAL A 42 -4.70 -3.67 3.25
CA VAL A 42 -4.86 -2.42 3.98
C VAL A 42 -3.67 -2.19 4.90
N THR A 43 -3.30 -3.20 5.69
CA THR A 43 -2.18 -3.06 6.61
C THR A 43 -0.89 -2.77 5.87
N THR A 44 -0.65 -3.49 4.77
CA THR A 44 0.56 -3.29 3.97
C THR A 44 0.60 -1.88 3.40
N LEU A 45 -0.52 -1.40 2.89
CA LEU A 45 -0.58 -0.05 2.32
C LEU A 45 -0.47 1.03 3.38
N GLU A 46 -1.01 0.80 4.58
CA GLU A 46 -0.84 1.75 5.68
C GLU A 46 0.61 1.91 6.05
N ASP A 47 1.32 0.80 6.21
CA ASP A 47 2.74 0.83 6.54
C ASP A 47 3.54 1.47 5.41
N THR A 48 3.21 1.09 4.17
CA THR A 48 3.91 1.61 3.00
C THR A 48 3.68 3.11 2.86
N ALA A 49 2.47 3.58 3.10
CA ALA A 49 2.15 5.00 3.04
C ALA A 49 2.91 5.78 4.11
N ARG A 50 3.03 5.21 5.31
CA ARG A 50 3.76 5.86 6.39
C ARG A 50 5.23 6.03 6.02
N ILE A 51 5.83 4.98 5.48
CA ILE A 51 7.23 5.03 5.06
C ILE A 51 7.41 6.00 3.91
N ALA A 52 6.52 5.95 2.92
CA ALA A 52 6.61 6.83 1.76
C ALA A 52 6.52 8.29 2.18
N ARG A 53 5.62 8.61 3.09
CA ARG A 53 5.46 9.97 3.57
C ARG A 53 6.72 10.46 4.28
N ARG A 54 7.36 9.57 5.02
CA ARG A 54 8.60 9.91 5.74
C ARG A 54 9.76 10.08 4.77
N VAL A 55 9.87 9.22 3.77
CA VAL A 55 11.01 9.19 2.85
C VAL A 55 10.87 10.22 1.74
N PHE A 56 9.69 10.32 1.14
CA PHE A 56 9.45 11.14 -0.04
C PHE A 56 8.62 12.39 0.24
N GLY A 57 7.91 12.42 1.35
CA GLY A 57 6.99 13.52 1.63
C GLY A 57 5.59 13.22 1.13
N GLY A 58 4.61 13.92 1.70
CA GLY A 58 3.20 13.66 1.41
C GLY A 58 2.75 13.99 0.00
N ALA A 59 3.45 14.91 -0.66
CA ALA A 59 3.07 15.35 -2.01
C ALA A 59 3.74 14.56 -3.13
N HIS A 60 4.67 13.67 -2.78
CA HIS A 60 5.38 12.90 -3.79
C HIS A 60 4.42 11.96 -4.53
N PRO A 61 4.57 11.79 -5.85
CA PRO A 61 3.67 10.94 -6.62
C PRO A 61 3.53 9.51 -6.08
N ILE A 62 4.63 8.95 -5.59
CA ILE A 62 4.59 7.60 -5.02
C ILE A 62 3.70 7.59 -3.77
N THR A 63 3.87 8.59 -2.91
CA THR A 63 3.08 8.70 -1.68
C THR A 63 1.60 8.88 -2.01
N VAL A 64 1.31 9.75 -2.97
CA VAL A 64 -0.07 10.00 -3.38
C VAL A 64 -0.70 8.74 -3.96
N GLY A 65 0.05 8.02 -4.82
CA GLY A 65 -0.44 6.78 -5.41
C GLY A 65 -0.76 5.73 -4.37
N ILE A 66 0.14 5.57 -3.39
CA ILE A 66 -0.07 4.60 -2.31
C ILE A 66 -1.30 4.99 -1.49
N ALA A 67 -1.48 6.27 -1.21
CA ALA A 67 -2.63 6.73 -0.45
C ALA A 67 -3.94 6.45 -1.18
N GLN A 68 -3.95 6.60 -2.50
CA GLN A 68 -5.12 6.29 -3.30
C GLN A 68 -5.44 4.80 -3.25
N HIS A 69 -4.42 3.96 -3.35
CA HIS A 69 -4.62 2.52 -3.26
C HIS A 69 -5.06 2.10 -1.85
N LEU A 70 -4.54 2.76 -0.83
CA LEU A 70 -4.98 2.49 0.53
C LEU A 70 -6.47 2.79 0.68
N ARG A 71 -6.92 3.91 0.12
CA ARG A 71 -8.34 4.26 0.16
C ARG A 71 -9.19 3.21 -0.54
N ALA A 72 -8.72 2.76 -1.71
CA ALA A 72 -9.44 1.73 -2.47
C ALA A 72 -9.48 0.40 -1.71
N ALA A 73 -8.37 0.03 -1.08
CA ALA A 73 -8.32 -1.21 -0.32
C ALA A 73 -9.24 -1.15 0.90
N ARG A 74 -9.28 -0.01 1.58
CA ARG A 74 -10.18 0.18 2.72
C ARG A 74 -11.64 0.10 2.29
N ALA A 75 -11.95 0.66 1.13
CA ALA A 75 -13.31 0.59 0.61
C ALA A 75 -13.70 -0.85 0.28
N ALA A 76 -12.78 -1.60 -0.32
CA ALA A 76 -13.03 -3.00 -0.63
C ALA A 76 -13.23 -3.82 0.64
N LEU A 77 -12.42 -3.57 1.66
CA LEU A 77 -12.54 -4.27 2.92
C LEU A 77 -13.86 -3.95 3.60
N ALA A 78 -14.24 -2.67 3.64
CA ALA A 78 -15.48 -2.25 4.25
C ALA A 78 -16.68 -2.89 3.56
N ALA A 79 -16.63 -2.99 2.23
CA ALA A 79 -17.70 -3.62 1.47
C ALA A 79 -17.86 -5.09 1.81
N ARG A 80 -16.76 -5.75 2.15
CA ARG A 80 -16.80 -7.17 2.53
C ARG A 80 -17.23 -7.35 3.97
N GLU A 81 -16.75 -6.50 4.87
CA GLU A 81 -17.06 -6.61 6.29
C GLU A 81 -18.48 -6.16 6.61
N THR A 82 -19.02 -5.27 5.81
CA THR A 82 -20.36 -4.75 6.04
C THR A 82 -21.26 -5.26 4.94
N PRO A 83 -22.01 -6.34 5.20
CA PRO A 83 -22.96 -6.84 4.21
C PRO A 83 -23.94 -5.74 3.84
N SER A 84 -24.43 -5.80 2.60
CA SER A 84 -25.32 -4.77 2.12
C SER A 84 -26.50 -4.58 3.08
N PRO A 85 -26.70 -3.39 3.58
CA PRO A 85 -27.82 -3.13 4.50
C PRO A 85 -29.18 -3.26 3.83
N SER A 86 -29.18 -3.19 2.52
CA SER A 86 -30.44 -3.33 1.80
C SER A 86 -30.93 -4.76 1.72
N ALA A 87 -30.07 -5.67 2.06
CA ALA A 87 -30.44 -7.09 2.03
C ALA A 87 -31.37 -7.46 3.16
#